data_5a06adcdcd75503f08ab2f59bdb38b25
#
_entry.id   5a06adcdcd75503f08ab2f59bdb38b25
#
_cell.length_a   1.000
_cell.length_b   1.000
_cell.length_c   1.000
_cell.angle_alpha   90.00
_cell.angle_beta   90.00
_cell.angle_gamma   90.00
#
_symmetry.space_group_name_H-M   'P 1'
#
loop_
_entity.id
_entity.type
_entity.pdbx_description
1 polymer ?
#
loop_
_entity_poly.entity_id
_entity_poly.type
_entity_poly.pdbx_seq_one_letter_code
_entity_poly.pdbx_strand_id
1 'polypeptide(L)'
;MNFQAVLFDCDGVLVDSEAITCGVLRDMFEEQGWRMSLQECMQRFVGHTVKSQRVLIEANTGVPLTDEWLQQFFERRNVQLEQRISAIDDVHDAVQHLSEKCNGRIAVASGADRYKVEMMLRKVGLHDFFAGRIFSGHEMPRSKPHPDVYLAAAAYLQVDPASCLVIEDTPVGIAAGVAAGAEVWAYAQPPAAHQPLMHAGAKRVFTSMATLRLS
;
A
#
# COMPACT_ATOMS: atom_id res chain seq x y z
N MET A 1 14.84 19.62 0.51
CA MET A 1 14.97 18.36 -0.25
C MET A 1 14.70 18.61 -1.71
N ASN A 2 15.47 17.99 -2.63
CA ASN A 2 15.33 18.24 -4.08
C ASN A 2 14.76 17.01 -4.80
N PHE A 3 13.68 16.42 -4.29
CA PHE A 3 12.97 15.41 -5.07
C PHE A 3 12.21 16.08 -6.22
N GLN A 4 12.27 15.44 -7.40
CA GLN A 4 11.56 15.90 -8.58
C GLN A 4 10.16 15.28 -8.70
N ALA A 5 9.95 14.13 -8.06
CA ALA A 5 8.65 13.44 -7.99
C ALA A 5 8.47 12.71 -6.66
N VAL A 6 7.20 12.44 -6.31
CA VAL A 6 6.84 11.60 -5.16
C VAL A 6 5.95 10.46 -5.62
N LEU A 7 6.31 9.23 -5.25
CA LEU A 7 5.60 8.00 -5.55
C LEU A 7 5.04 7.44 -4.24
N PHE A 8 3.72 7.37 -4.14
CA PHE A 8 3.04 6.90 -2.94
C PHE A 8 2.62 5.45 -3.09
N ASP A 9 2.82 4.62 -2.07
CA ASP A 9 1.96 3.47 -1.90
C ASP A 9 0.53 3.91 -1.57
N CYS A 10 -0.44 3.00 -1.63
CA CYS A 10 -1.83 3.31 -1.37
C CYS A 10 -2.30 2.81 0.00
N ASP A 11 -2.25 1.50 0.20
CA ASP A 11 -2.73 0.85 1.41
C ASP A 11 -1.80 1.19 2.60
N GLY A 12 -2.34 1.67 3.72
CA GLY A 12 -1.53 2.06 4.89
C GLY A 12 -0.77 3.39 4.75
N VAL A 13 -0.76 4.01 3.54
CA VAL A 13 -0.09 5.30 3.26
C VAL A 13 -1.10 6.40 2.94
N LEU A 14 -1.93 6.20 1.93
CA LEU A 14 -2.97 7.16 1.54
C LEU A 14 -4.32 6.86 2.22
N VAL A 15 -4.59 5.58 2.46
CA VAL A 15 -5.86 5.08 3.01
C VAL A 15 -5.62 4.07 4.13
N ASP A 16 -6.48 4.10 5.16
CA ASP A 16 -6.47 3.15 6.28
C ASP A 16 -7.31 1.90 5.93
N SER A 17 -6.73 1.02 5.10
CA SER A 17 -7.41 -0.15 4.56
C SER A 17 -7.11 -1.46 5.28
N GLU A 18 -6.03 -1.53 6.07
CA GLU A 18 -5.49 -2.80 6.57
C GLU A 18 -6.42 -3.50 7.56
N ALA A 19 -6.95 -2.76 8.55
CA ALA A 19 -7.87 -3.30 9.53
C ALA A 19 -9.17 -3.82 8.89
N ILE A 20 -9.66 -3.14 7.85
CA ILE A 20 -10.86 -3.55 7.10
C ILE A 20 -10.58 -4.83 6.31
N THR A 21 -9.48 -4.84 5.56
CA THR A 21 -9.06 -6.00 4.74
C THR A 21 -8.81 -7.24 5.60
N CYS A 22 -8.05 -7.09 6.69
CA CYS A 22 -7.78 -8.19 7.63
C CYS A 22 -9.03 -8.62 8.39
N GLY A 23 -9.98 -7.71 8.65
CA GLY A 23 -11.26 -8.05 9.24
C GLY A 23 -12.06 -9.01 8.37
N VAL A 24 -12.19 -8.72 7.08
CA VAL A 24 -12.88 -9.61 6.12
C VAL A 24 -12.15 -10.96 6.02
N LEU A 25 -10.82 -10.93 5.96
CA LEU A 25 -10.02 -12.14 5.87
C LEU A 25 -10.20 -13.04 7.10
N ARG A 26 -10.15 -12.44 8.32
CA ARG A 26 -10.41 -13.13 9.58
C ARG A 26 -11.80 -13.77 9.61
N ASP A 27 -12.84 -13.03 9.20
CA ASP A 27 -14.21 -13.53 9.21
C ASP A 27 -14.37 -14.72 8.27
N MET A 28 -13.76 -14.69 7.09
CA MET A 28 -13.74 -15.82 6.17
C MET A 28 -12.96 -17.04 6.70
N PHE A 29 -11.89 -16.83 7.45
CA PHE A 29 -11.17 -17.91 8.13
C PHE A 29 -11.99 -18.49 9.28
N GLU A 30 -12.71 -17.67 10.05
CA GLU A 30 -13.58 -18.14 11.12
C GLU A 30 -14.75 -18.98 10.57
N GLU A 31 -15.33 -18.62 9.42
CA GLU A 31 -16.31 -19.43 8.69
C GLU A 31 -15.77 -20.84 8.35
N GLN A 32 -14.46 -20.97 8.23
CA GLN A 32 -13.75 -22.23 7.92
C GLN A 32 -13.10 -22.88 9.16
N GLY A 33 -13.44 -22.39 10.37
CA GLY A 33 -12.99 -22.97 11.64
C GLY A 33 -11.62 -22.45 12.15
N TRP A 34 -10.93 -21.58 11.40
CA TRP A 34 -9.67 -20.98 11.84
C TRP A 34 -9.94 -19.65 12.58
N ARG A 35 -10.00 -19.70 13.90
CA ARG A 35 -10.27 -18.53 14.75
C ARG A 35 -8.98 -17.80 15.12
N MET A 36 -9.02 -16.47 15.02
CA MET A 36 -7.98 -15.56 15.48
C MET A 36 -8.55 -14.17 15.76
N SER A 37 -7.84 -13.39 16.56
CA SER A 37 -8.14 -11.97 16.74
C SER A 37 -7.80 -11.16 15.49
N LEU A 38 -8.40 -9.96 15.35
CA LEU A 38 -8.02 -9.04 14.27
C LEU A 38 -6.54 -8.68 14.32
N GLN A 39 -6.00 -8.48 15.52
CA GLN A 39 -4.59 -8.15 15.71
C GLN A 39 -3.66 -9.27 15.22
N GLU A 40 -3.98 -10.53 15.52
CA GLU A 40 -3.23 -11.69 15.01
C GLU A 40 -3.33 -11.81 13.49
N CYS A 41 -4.51 -11.54 12.91
CA CYS A 41 -4.69 -11.53 11.47
C CYS A 41 -3.80 -10.45 10.82
N MET A 42 -3.82 -9.23 11.35
CA MET A 42 -2.98 -8.14 10.86
C MET A 42 -1.49 -8.48 10.96
N GLN A 43 -1.02 -9.02 12.08
CA GLN A 43 0.38 -9.42 12.25
C GLN A 43 0.85 -10.47 11.23
N ARG A 44 -0.06 -11.32 10.75
CA ARG A 44 0.27 -12.43 9.83
C ARG A 44 0.13 -12.04 8.36
N PHE A 45 -0.80 -11.14 8.03
CA PHE A 45 -1.22 -10.92 6.63
C PHE A 45 -0.90 -9.54 6.09
N VAL A 46 -0.67 -8.52 6.94
CA VAL A 46 -0.26 -7.19 6.46
C VAL A 46 1.09 -7.28 5.73
N GLY A 47 1.18 -6.63 4.57
CA GLY A 47 2.36 -6.68 3.71
C GLY A 47 2.50 -7.95 2.86
N HIS A 48 1.55 -8.88 2.94
CA HIS A 48 1.54 -10.13 2.16
C HIS A 48 0.31 -10.23 1.26
N THR A 49 0.48 -10.84 0.09
CA THR A 49 -0.68 -11.22 -0.71
C THR A 49 -1.31 -12.50 -0.14
N VAL A 50 -2.64 -12.62 -0.20
CA VAL A 50 -3.34 -13.85 0.24
C VAL A 50 -2.80 -15.08 -0.50
N LYS A 51 -2.50 -14.95 -1.80
CA LYS A 51 -1.91 -16.04 -2.60
C LYS A 51 -0.56 -16.50 -2.07
N SER A 52 0.30 -15.59 -1.57
CA SER A 52 1.61 -15.95 -1.02
C SER A 52 1.51 -16.73 0.30
N GLN A 53 0.38 -16.62 0.99
CA GLN A 53 0.10 -17.29 2.26
C GLN A 53 -0.73 -18.58 2.09
N ARG A 54 -0.88 -19.08 0.86
CA ARG A 54 -1.67 -20.28 0.54
C ARG A 54 -1.40 -21.46 1.48
N VAL A 55 -0.14 -21.85 1.64
CA VAL A 55 0.24 -23.00 2.46
C VAL A 55 -0.22 -22.83 3.91
N LEU A 56 -0.05 -21.64 4.47
CA LEU A 56 -0.48 -21.31 5.82
C LEU A 56 -2.00 -21.38 5.96
N ILE A 57 -2.73 -20.81 5.00
CA ILE A 57 -4.19 -20.76 4.99
C ILE A 57 -4.76 -22.17 4.90
N GLU A 58 -4.35 -22.93 3.91
CA GLU A 58 -4.84 -24.30 3.67
C GLU A 58 -4.53 -25.25 4.85
N ALA A 59 -3.34 -25.08 5.48
CA ALA A 59 -2.98 -25.87 6.66
C ALA A 59 -3.86 -25.62 7.88
N ASN A 60 -4.39 -24.41 8.03
CA ASN A 60 -5.20 -24.03 9.20
C ASN A 60 -6.71 -24.10 8.96
N THR A 61 -7.17 -23.93 7.73
CA THR A 61 -8.58 -24.01 7.37
C THR A 61 -8.98 -25.41 6.92
N GLY A 62 -8.02 -26.22 6.43
CA GLY A 62 -8.32 -27.51 5.76
C GLY A 62 -9.01 -27.35 4.40
N VAL A 63 -9.15 -26.12 3.89
CA VAL A 63 -9.85 -25.80 2.64
C VAL A 63 -8.86 -25.26 1.62
N PRO A 64 -8.89 -25.77 0.36
CA PRO A 64 -8.03 -25.26 -0.71
C PRO A 64 -8.29 -23.77 -0.99
N LEU A 65 -7.24 -23.00 -1.18
CA LEU A 65 -7.32 -21.60 -1.60
C LEU A 65 -7.53 -21.54 -3.12
N THR A 66 -8.79 -21.65 -3.57
CA THR A 66 -9.16 -21.60 -4.98
C THR A 66 -9.28 -20.17 -5.51
N ASP A 67 -9.37 -20.02 -6.83
CA ASP A 67 -9.61 -18.70 -7.44
C ASP A 67 -11.02 -18.17 -7.09
N GLU A 68 -12.03 -19.06 -6.92
CA GLU A 68 -13.37 -18.71 -6.47
C GLU A 68 -13.33 -18.18 -5.03
N TRP A 69 -12.54 -18.79 -4.15
CA TRP A 69 -12.36 -18.29 -2.78
C TRP A 69 -11.73 -16.89 -2.78
N LEU A 70 -10.70 -16.69 -3.60
CA LEU A 70 -10.05 -15.39 -3.75
C LEU A 70 -11.00 -14.33 -4.30
N GLN A 71 -11.83 -14.70 -5.29
CA GLN A 71 -12.84 -13.79 -5.84
C GLN A 71 -13.84 -13.37 -4.77
N GLN A 72 -14.38 -14.31 -3.99
CA GLN A 72 -15.29 -14.01 -2.87
C GLN A 72 -14.63 -13.08 -1.84
N PHE A 73 -13.35 -13.33 -1.52
CA PHE A 73 -12.60 -12.44 -0.63
C PHE A 73 -12.51 -11.02 -1.22
N PHE A 74 -12.14 -10.87 -2.49
CA PHE A 74 -12.03 -9.56 -3.12
C PHE A 74 -13.38 -8.82 -3.18
N GLU A 75 -14.46 -9.52 -3.46
CA GLU A 75 -15.81 -8.96 -3.47
C GLU A 75 -16.21 -8.46 -2.07
N ARG A 76 -16.11 -9.31 -1.04
CA ARG A 76 -16.42 -8.95 0.35
C ARG A 76 -15.55 -7.80 0.84
N ARG A 77 -14.25 -7.84 0.55
CA ARG A 77 -13.29 -6.78 0.90
C ARG A 77 -13.69 -5.46 0.24
N ASN A 78 -13.97 -5.45 -1.05
CA ASN A 78 -14.30 -4.23 -1.78
C ASN A 78 -15.58 -3.58 -1.23
N VAL A 79 -16.62 -4.37 -0.91
CA VAL A 79 -17.85 -3.86 -0.26
C VAL A 79 -17.53 -3.19 1.09
N GLN A 80 -16.71 -3.83 1.94
CA GLN A 80 -16.34 -3.25 3.23
C GLN A 80 -15.45 -2.00 3.09
N LEU A 81 -14.52 -2.00 2.15
CA LEU A 81 -13.70 -0.83 1.85
C LEU A 81 -14.56 0.34 1.34
N GLU A 82 -15.45 0.11 0.39
CA GLU A 82 -16.33 1.16 -0.16
C GLU A 82 -17.20 1.81 0.94
N GLN A 83 -17.62 1.02 1.93
CA GLN A 83 -18.45 1.53 3.02
C GLN A 83 -17.65 2.28 4.09
N ARG A 84 -16.45 1.80 4.45
CA ARG A 84 -15.77 2.13 5.69
C ARG A 84 -14.38 2.77 5.53
N ILE A 85 -13.80 2.79 4.32
CA ILE A 85 -12.45 3.32 4.12
C ILE A 85 -12.38 4.79 4.52
N SER A 86 -11.30 5.17 5.20
CA SER A 86 -10.93 6.55 5.49
C SER A 86 -9.55 6.88 4.94
N ALA A 87 -9.30 8.16 4.71
CA ALA A 87 -7.96 8.64 4.44
C ALA A 87 -7.10 8.54 5.72
N ILE A 88 -5.79 8.37 5.54
CA ILE A 88 -4.82 8.55 6.63
C ILE A 88 -4.87 10.02 7.08
N ASP A 89 -4.74 10.25 8.38
CA ASP A 89 -4.77 11.59 8.97
C ASP A 89 -3.71 12.51 8.31
N ASP A 90 -4.10 13.75 8.03
CA ASP A 90 -3.26 14.79 7.38
C ASP A 90 -2.80 14.47 5.93
N VAL A 91 -3.21 13.36 5.33
CA VAL A 91 -2.70 12.93 4.00
C VAL A 91 -3.13 13.86 2.88
N HIS A 92 -4.33 14.46 2.93
CA HIS A 92 -4.79 15.41 1.91
C HIS A 92 -3.85 16.61 1.81
N ASP A 93 -3.54 17.22 2.94
CA ASP A 93 -2.63 18.37 3.01
C ASP A 93 -1.20 17.99 2.57
N ALA A 94 -0.74 16.78 2.93
CA ALA A 94 0.55 16.28 2.53
C ALA A 94 0.64 16.04 1.01
N VAL A 95 -0.38 15.42 0.42
CA VAL A 95 -0.48 15.18 -1.03
C VAL A 95 -0.54 16.49 -1.80
N GLN A 96 -1.38 17.43 -1.36
CA GLN A 96 -1.47 18.75 -1.98
C GLN A 96 -0.12 19.46 -1.96
N HIS A 97 0.51 19.57 -0.80
CA HIS A 97 1.81 20.22 -0.65
C HIS A 97 2.89 19.60 -1.54
N LEU A 98 3.00 18.26 -1.54
CA LEU A 98 3.99 17.56 -2.36
C LEU A 98 3.67 17.65 -3.86
N SER A 99 2.40 17.67 -4.23
CA SER A 99 1.98 17.92 -5.62
C SER A 99 2.42 19.30 -6.10
N GLU A 100 2.18 20.32 -5.32
CA GLU A 100 2.61 21.70 -5.64
C GLU A 100 4.14 21.79 -5.74
N LYS A 101 4.85 21.24 -4.76
CA LYS A 101 6.32 21.24 -4.70
C LYS A 101 6.98 20.50 -5.87
N CYS A 102 6.38 19.42 -6.34
CA CYS A 102 6.87 18.62 -7.47
C CYS A 102 6.21 18.99 -8.82
N ASN A 103 5.51 20.14 -8.91
CA ASN A 103 4.80 20.58 -10.12
C ASN A 103 3.88 19.49 -10.69
N GLY A 104 3.09 18.84 -9.84
CA GLY A 104 2.16 17.78 -10.19
C GLY A 104 2.78 16.41 -10.45
N ARG A 105 4.11 16.25 -10.32
CA ARG A 105 4.78 14.96 -10.53
C ARG A 105 4.67 14.06 -9.29
N ILE A 106 3.45 13.62 -9.04
CA ILE A 106 3.12 12.63 -8.03
C ILE A 106 2.37 11.46 -8.67
N ALA A 107 2.56 10.26 -8.17
CA ALA A 107 1.86 9.05 -8.64
C ALA A 107 1.58 8.09 -7.49
N VAL A 108 0.59 7.21 -7.69
CA VAL A 108 0.35 6.06 -6.82
C VAL A 108 0.97 4.81 -7.47
N ALA A 109 1.70 4.03 -6.69
CA ALA A 109 2.32 2.78 -7.09
C ALA A 109 2.01 1.70 -6.04
N SER A 110 0.93 0.97 -6.22
CA SER A 110 0.37 0.01 -5.26
C SER A 110 0.59 -1.44 -5.68
N GLY A 111 0.73 -2.33 -4.71
CA GLY A 111 0.67 -3.78 -4.92
C GLY A 111 -0.74 -4.33 -5.19
N ALA A 112 -1.78 -3.51 -5.01
CA ALA A 112 -3.17 -3.89 -5.22
C ALA A 112 -3.62 -3.77 -6.69
N ASP A 113 -4.78 -4.36 -7.01
CA ASP A 113 -5.42 -4.19 -8.31
C ASP A 113 -5.90 -2.73 -8.52
N ARG A 114 -5.88 -2.28 -9.77
CA ARG A 114 -6.24 -0.91 -10.16
C ARG A 114 -7.64 -0.51 -9.69
N TYR A 115 -8.63 -1.39 -9.85
CA TYR A 115 -10.01 -1.10 -9.45
C TYR A 115 -10.11 -0.76 -7.97
N LYS A 116 -9.47 -1.57 -7.11
CA LYS A 116 -9.43 -1.32 -5.66
C LYS A 116 -8.80 0.05 -5.36
N VAL A 117 -7.63 0.34 -5.93
CA VAL A 117 -6.93 1.60 -5.70
C VAL A 117 -7.78 2.80 -6.10
N GLU A 118 -8.33 2.80 -7.32
CA GLU A 118 -9.16 3.89 -7.81
C GLU A 118 -10.44 4.07 -6.98
N MET A 119 -11.10 2.98 -6.60
CA MET A 119 -12.30 3.01 -5.75
C MET A 119 -11.99 3.67 -4.40
N MET A 120 -10.91 3.24 -3.73
CA MET A 120 -10.50 3.80 -2.44
C MET A 120 -10.16 5.28 -2.55
N LEU A 121 -9.35 5.67 -3.53
CA LEU A 121 -8.95 7.08 -3.73
C LEU A 121 -10.15 7.98 -4.06
N ARG A 122 -11.13 7.51 -4.85
CA ARG A 122 -12.38 8.26 -5.09
C ARG A 122 -13.16 8.44 -3.81
N LYS A 123 -13.29 7.36 -3.02
CA LYS A 123 -14.05 7.39 -1.76
C LYS A 123 -13.49 8.39 -0.75
N VAL A 124 -12.16 8.51 -0.68
CA VAL A 124 -11.50 9.44 0.24
C VAL A 124 -11.17 10.81 -0.38
N GLY A 125 -11.57 11.09 -1.62
CA GLY A 125 -11.37 12.40 -2.25
C GLY A 125 -9.94 12.70 -2.70
N LEU A 126 -9.10 11.68 -2.89
CA LEU A 126 -7.71 11.82 -3.36
C LEU A 126 -7.53 11.51 -4.85
N HIS A 127 -8.53 10.93 -5.51
CA HIS A 127 -8.41 10.43 -6.89
C HIS A 127 -7.92 11.49 -7.88
N ASP A 128 -8.42 12.72 -7.78
CA ASP A 128 -8.12 13.79 -8.76
C ASP A 128 -6.64 14.21 -8.74
N PHE A 129 -5.98 14.10 -7.59
CA PHE A 129 -4.54 14.32 -7.51
C PHE A 129 -3.73 13.31 -8.33
N PHE A 130 -4.27 12.12 -8.56
CA PHE A 130 -3.57 11.00 -9.18
C PHE A 130 -4.21 10.52 -10.49
N ALA A 131 -5.20 11.23 -11.03
CA ALA A 131 -5.88 10.85 -12.26
C ALA A 131 -4.89 10.58 -13.40
N GLY A 132 -4.93 9.38 -14.00
CA GLY A 132 -4.00 8.91 -15.03
C GLY A 132 -2.60 8.55 -14.52
N ARG A 133 -2.33 8.60 -13.21
CA ARG A 133 -1.03 8.35 -12.58
C ARG A 133 -1.12 7.31 -11.46
N ILE A 134 -1.95 6.29 -11.68
CA ILE A 134 -2.13 5.15 -10.78
C ILE A 134 -1.51 3.92 -11.44
N PHE A 135 -0.59 3.25 -10.75
CA PHE A 135 0.13 2.07 -11.20
C PHE A 135 -0.17 0.90 -10.28
N SER A 136 -0.63 -0.21 -10.85
CA SER A 136 -0.95 -1.44 -10.13
C SER A 136 0.15 -2.47 -10.32
N GLY A 137 0.60 -3.11 -9.23
CA GLY A 137 1.53 -4.23 -9.29
C GLY A 137 0.96 -5.45 -10.03
N HIS A 138 -0.38 -5.56 -10.15
CA HIS A 138 -1.03 -6.60 -10.93
C HIS A 138 -0.86 -6.42 -12.45
N GLU A 139 -0.52 -5.23 -12.90
CA GLU A 139 -0.26 -4.90 -14.30
C GLU A 139 1.23 -4.96 -14.65
N MET A 140 2.08 -5.26 -13.66
CA MET A 140 3.52 -5.35 -13.83
C MET A 140 3.95 -6.80 -14.01
N PRO A 141 5.09 -7.05 -14.68
CA PRO A 141 5.67 -8.40 -14.78
C PRO A 141 5.92 -9.03 -13.42
N ARG A 142 6.32 -8.22 -12.43
CA ARG A 142 6.62 -8.67 -11.06
C ARG A 142 6.09 -7.64 -10.07
N SER A 143 5.39 -8.12 -9.04
CA SER A 143 4.92 -7.28 -7.94
C SER A 143 6.03 -6.98 -6.93
N LYS A 144 5.80 -6.06 -5.99
CA LYS A 144 6.67 -5.80 -4.85
C LYS A 144 7.04 -7.14 -4.16
N PRO A 145 8.29 -7.37 -3.78
CA PRO A 145 9.41 -6.42 -3.60
C PRO A 145 10.21 -6.08 -4.86
N HIS A 146 9.80 -6.52 -6.04
CA HIS A 146 10.44 -6.08 -7.29
C HIS A 146 10.10 -4.63 -7.60
N PRO A 147 11.02 -3.88 -8.25
CA PRO A 147 10.90 -2.43 -8.43
C PRO A 147 9.92 -2.00 -9.53
N ASP A 148 9.35 -2.95 -10.28
CA ASP A 148 8.69 -2.72 -11.56
C ASP A 148 7.61 -1.63 -11.49
N VAL A 149 6.78 -1.61 -10.44
CA VAL A 149 5.71 -0.61 -10.29
C VAL A 149 6.24 0.80 -10.04
N TYR A 150 7.32 0.95 -9.27
CA TYR A 150 7.95 2.25 -9.03
C TYR A 150 8.71 2.75 -10.24
N LEU A 151 9.39 1.86 -10.97
CA LEU A 151 10.05 2.18 -12.23
C LEU A 151 9.05 2.65 -13.29
N ALA A 152 7.91 1.97 -13.41
CA ALA A 152 6.82 2.37 -14.32
C ALA A 152 6.28 3.76 -13.97
N ALA A 153 6.05 4.05 -12.68
CA ALA A 153 5.58 5.34 -12.21
C ALA A 153 6.60 6.47 -12.49
N ALA A 154 7.88 6.24 -12.18
CA ALA A 154 8.95 7.21 -12.44
C ALA A 154 9.11 7.49 -13.95
N ALA A 155 9.11 6.43 -14.78
CA ALA A 155 9.19 6.55 -16.24
C ALA A 155 8.02 7.36 -16.82
N TYR A 156 6.80 7.13 -16.36
CA TYR A 156 5.62 7.90 -16.78
C TYR A 156 5.73 9.38 -16.43
N LEU A 157 6.26 9.69 -15.23
CA LEU A 157 6.50 11.07 -14.79
C LEU A 157 7.73 11.70 -15.45
N GLN A 158 8.47 10.94 -16.25
CA GLN A 158 9.73 11.36 -16.89
C GLN A 158 10.79 11.84 -15.89
N VAL A 159 10.90 11.15 -14.76
CA VAL A 159 11.86 11.46 -13.69
C VAL A 159 12.76 10.26 -13.45
N ASP A 160 14.06 10.52 -13.27
CA ASP A 160 15.00 9.49 -12.82
C ASP A 160 14.57 8.96 -11.45
N PRO A 161 14.46 7.64 -11.26
CA PRO A 161 14.13 7.05 -9.96
C PRO A 161 15.00 7.58 -8.81
N ALA A 162 16.28 7.86 -9.05
CA ALA A 162 17.18 8.44 -8.05
C ALA A 162 16.76 9.86 -7.60
N SER A 163 15.93 10.55 -8.38
CA SER A 163 15.34 11.85 -8.06
C SER A 163 13.91 11.74 -7.51
N CYS A 164 13.41 10.51 -7.27
CA CYS A 164 12.10 10.27 -6.70
C CYS A 164 12.18 10.01 -5.19
N LEU A 165 11.17 10.47 -4.47
CA LEU A 165 10.85 10.03 -3.12
C LEU A 165 9.73 8.99 -3.18
N VAL A 166 9.92 7.84 -2.55
CA VAL A 166 8.87 6.84 -2.32
C VAL A 166 8.37 6.97 -0.89
N ILE A 167 7.05 7.02 -0.69
CA ILE A 167 6.40 6.94 0.62
C ILE A 167 5.75 5.56 0.73
N GLU A 168 6.15 4.82 1.75
CA GLU A 168 5.78 3.42 1.96
C GLU A 168 5.58 3.11 3.45
N ASP A 169 4.89 1.99 3.78
CA ASP A 169 4.66 1.57 5.17
C ASP A 169 5.12 0.13 5.44
N THR A 170 5.41 -0.67 4.38
CA THR A 170 5.78 -2.08 4.50
C THR A 170 7.24 -2.35 4.15
N PRO A 171 7.91 -3.33 4.82
CA PRO A 171 9.25 -3.76 4.43
C PRO A 171 9.34 -4.22 2.97
N VAL A 172 8.30 -4.87 2.45
CA VAL A 172 8.24 -5.37 1.06
C VAL A 172 8.21 -4.22 0.06
N GLY A 173 7.40 -3.20 0.33
CA GLY A 173 7.30 -2.03 -0.53
C GLY A 173 8.53 -1.13 -0.43
N ILE A 174 9.12 -0.98 0.78
CA ILE A 174 10.39 -0.27 0.96
C ILE A 174 11.50 -0.93 0.14
N ALA A 175 11.61 -2.26 0.20
CA ALA A 175 12.59 -3.00 -0.60
C ALA A 175 12.39 -2.76 -2.11
N ALA A 176 11.15 -2.68 -2.59
CA ALA A 176 10.83 -2.36 -3.98
C ALA A 176 11.27 -0.93 -4.36
N GLY A 177 11.00 0.06 -3.51
CA GLY A 177 11.44 1.46 -3.73
C GLY A 177 12.96 1.59 -3.76
N VAL A 178 13.65 0.94 -2.83
CA VAL A 178 15.13 0.90 -2.80
C VAL A 178 15.68 0.20 -4.05
N ALA A 179 15.10 -0.93 -4.45
CA ALA A 179 15.49 -1.64 -5.66
C ALA A 179 15.25 -0.82 -6.94
N ALA A 180 14.29 0.10 -6.94
CA ALA A 180 14.08 1.06 -8.03
C ALA A 180 15.15 2.16 -8.07
N GLY A 181 15.97 2.30 -7.02
CA GLY A 181 16.97 3.36 -6.90
C GLY A 181 16.45 4.65 -6.26
N ALA A 182 15.21 4.67 -5.77
CA ALA A 182 14.60 5.84 -5.14
C ALA A 182 15.02 5.99 -3.67
N GLU A 183 14.92 7.20 -3.14
CA GLU A 183 14.93 7.39 -1.69
C GLU A 183 13.56 6.98 -1.13
N VAL A 184 13.56 6.21 -0.04
CA VAL A 184 12.33 5.72 0.58
C VAL A 184 12.17 6.29 1.99
N TRP A 185 11.02 6.91 2.26
CA TRP A 185 10.61 7.29 3.60
C TRP A 185 9.44 6.41 4.02
N ALA A 186 9.56 5.84 5.22
CA ALA A 186 8.55 4.94 5.74
C ALA A 186 7.58 5.67 6.66
N TYR A 187 6.29 5.55 6.37
CA TYR A 187 5.23 5.92 7.29
C TYR A 187 4.97 4.75 8.25
N ALA A 188 5.09 5.00 9.54
CA ALA A 188 4.83 4.01 10.59
C ALA A 188 3.59 4.42 11.36
N GLN A 189 2.42 3.91 11.00
CA GLN A 189 1.21 4.11 11.78
C GLN A 189 1.38 3.44 13.16
N PRO A 190 1.22 4.20 14.27
CA PRO A 190 1.35 3.62 15.61
C PRO A 190 0.36 2.45 15.84
N PRO A 191 0.79 1.35 16.48
CA PRO A 191 2.05 1.11 17.17
C PRO A 191 3.14 0.40 16.35
N ALA A 192 3.23 0.62 15.04
CA ALA A 192 4.19 -0.07 14.17
C ALA A 192 5.64 0.10 14.61
N ALA A 193 6.42 -0.97 14.48
CA ALA A 193 7.82 -0.97 14.85
C ALA A 193 8.69 -0.32 13.77
N HIS A 194 9.53 0.65 14.13
CA HIS A 194 10.41 1.36 13.19
C HIS A 194 11.57 0.50 12.66
N GLN A 195 12.08 -0.42 13.48
CA GLN A 195 13.28 -1.18 13.17
C GLN A 195 13.18 -2.05 11.90
N PRO A 196 12.08 -2.80 11.64
CA PRO A 196 11.92 -3.53 10.41
C PRO A 196 11.91 -2.65 9.15
N LEU A 197 11.33 -1.44 9.25
CA LEU A 197 11.26 -0.49 8.14
C LEU A 197 12.65 0.06 7.79
N MET A 198 13.44 0.41 8.82
CA MET A 198 14.84 0.84 8.64
C MET A 198 15.70 -0.28 8.06
N HIS A 199 15.55 -1.54 8.54
CA HIS A 199 16.30 -2.69 7.99
C HIS A 199 15.93 -2.96 6.53
N ALA A 200 14.70 -2.68 6.10
CA ALA A 200 14.29 -2.79 4.70
C ALA A 200 14.92 -1.72 3.78
N GLY A 201 15.56 -0.70 4.35
CA GLY A 201 16.30 0.32 3.63
C GLY A 201 15.65 1.70 3.62
N ALA A 202 14.61 1.95 4.42
CA ALA A 202 14.06 3.29 4.58
C ALA A 202 15.14 4.26 5.09
N LYS A 203 15.21 5.45 4.49
CA LYS A 203 16.14 6.51 4.92
C LYS A 203 15.60 7.29 6.12
N ARG A 204 14.28 7.33 6.25
CA ARG A 204 13.57 8.00 7.33
C ARG A 204 12.32 7.22 7.67
N VAL A 205 11.97 7.19 8.96
CA VAL A 205 10.68 6.72 9.47
C VAL A 205 9.97 7.90 10.13
N PHE A 206 8.69 8.09 9.83
CA PHE A 206 7.85 9.14 10.39
C PHE A 206 6.47 8.58 10.73
N THR A 207 5.76 9.24 11.67
CA THR A 207 4.50 8.75 12.25
C THR A 207 3.31 9.68 12.01
N SER A 208 3.50 10.80 11.31
CA SER A 208 2.44 11.74 10.95
C SER A 208 2.68 12.30 9.55
N MET A 209 1.67 12.26 8.70
CA MET A 209 1.73 12.84 7.36
C MET A 209 1.96 14.35 7.37
N ALA A 210 1.63 15.05 8.47
CA ALA A 210 1.96 16.47 8.67
C ALA A 210 3.48 16.74 8.56
N THR A 211 4.32 15.76 8.84
CA THR A 211 5.78 15.85 8.71
C THR A 211 6.22 16.14 7.26
N LEU A 212 5.46 15.67 6.28
CA LEU A 212 5.78 15.84 4.85
C LEU A 212 5.59 17.28 4.38
N ARG A 213 4.83 18.10 5.12
CA ARG A 213 4.63 19.54 4.82
C ARG A 213 5.81 20.40 5.27
N LEU A 214 6.63 19.90 6.19
CA LEU A 214 7.79 20.60 6.75
C LEU A 214 9.09 20.28 5.99
N SER A 215 9.02 19.53 4.90
CA SER A 215 10.17 18.92 4.23
C SER A 215 10.64 19.66 2.98
#